data_626aea1cf06b71ea492ca2265efc7ce0
#
_entry.id   626aea1cf06b71ea492ca2265efc7ce0
#
_cell.length_a   1.000
_cell.length_b   1.000
_cell.length_c   1.000
_cell.angle_alpha   90.00
_cell.angle_beta   90.00
_cell.angle_gamma   90.00
#
_symmetry.space_group_name_H-M   'P 1'
#
loop_
_entity.id
_entity.type
_entity.pdbx_description
1 polymer ?
#
loop_
_entity_poly.entity_id
_entity_poly.type
_entity_poly.pdbx_seq_one_letter_code
_entity_poly.pdbx_strand_id
1 'polypeptide(L)'
;HAARENYIAVLRHTVGRYARNLKALGEVAGIRVEHEPVALGNDDVTLAQAGLAVRFDFDAKGFMGMNDGDASGGQQVMKSLILLVALMMEESRPGGFVFIDEPFAHLDIVNIERVSGFLKATKAQYLLTTPVTHNVNIYDPATLTLVTFKKRPGEAWAPGVKVLVRDTATL
;
A
#
# COMPACT_ATOMS: atom_id res chain seq x y z
N HIS A 1 20.92 -23.44 19.97
CA HIS A 1 20.13 -24.13 18.95
C HIS A 1 18.64 -23.72 19.04
N ALA A 2 17.96 -23.95 20.16
CA ALA A 2 16.52 -23.70 20.31
C ALA A 2 16.08 -22.24 19.97
N ALA A 3 16.87 -21.24 20.36
CA ALA A 3 16.55 -19.84 20.07
C ALA A 3 16.57 -19.52 18.54
N ARG A 4 17.55 -20.09 17.82
CA ARG A 4 17.66 -19.93 16.38
C ARG A 4 16.54 -20.65 15.64
N GLU A 5 16.21 -21.86 16.05
CA GLU A 5 15.09 -22.63 15.47
C GLU A 5 13.76 -21.89 15.64
N ASN A 6 13.53 -21.33 16.84
CA ASN A 6 12.35 -20.50 17.11
C ASN A 6 12.34 -19.23 16.23
N TYR A 7 13.47 -18.55 16.08
CA TYR A 7 13.61 -17.39 15.20
C TYR A 7 13.26 -17.74 13.74
N ILE A 8 13.82 -18.85 13.21
CA ILE A 8 13.54 -19.31 11.85
C ILE A 8 12.06 -19.67 11.69
N ALA A 9 11.45 -20.31 12.67
CA ALA A 9 10.03 -20.66 12.64
C ALA A 9 9.14 -19.41 12.59
N VAL A 10 9.41 -18.41 13.43
CA VAL A 10 8.70 -17.13 13.46
C VAL A 10 8.89 -16.40 12.13
N LEU A 11 10.12 -16.33 11.61
CA LEU A 11 10.42 -15.67 10.34
C LEU A 11 9.68 -16.34 9.18
N ARG A 12 9.70 -17.69 9.12
CA ARG A 12 8.98 -18.46 8.08
C ARG A 12 7.47 -18.20 8.13
N HIS A 13 6.89 -18.18 9.34
CA HIS A 13 5.47 -17.84 9.52
C HIS A 13 5.16 -16.43 9.05
N THR A 14 5.96 -15.44 9.45
CA THR A 14 5.77 -14.02 9.10
C THR A 14 5.90 -13.78 7.59
N VAL A 15 6.95 -14.33 6.96
CA VAL A 15 7.15 -14.22 5.51
C VAL A 15 6.03 -14.91 4.75
N GLY A 16 5.62 -16.11 5.18
CA GLY A 16 4.52 -16.83 4.54
C GLY A 16 3.18 -16.08 4.63
N ARG A 17 2.89 -15.43 5.76
CA ARG A 17 1.71 -14.56 5.92
C ARG A 17 1.80 -13.34 4.99
N TYR A 18 2.93 -12.65 5.01
CA TYR A 18 3.16 -11.49 4.15
C TYR A 18 2.99 -11.81 2.67
N ALA A 19 3.55 -12.92 2.22
CA ALA A 19 3.41 -13.38 0.84
C ALA A 19 1.95 -13.68 0.45
N ARG A 20 1.16 -14.27 1.35
CA ARG A 20 -0.29 -14.45 1.12
C ARG A 20 -1.03 -13.12 1.02
N ASN A 21 -0.71 -12.16 1.89
CA ASN A 21 -1.31 -10.83 1.86
C ASN A 21 -0.98 -10.09 0.56
N LEU A 22 0.27 -10.16 0.10
CA LEU A 22 0.69 -9.60 -1.18
C LEU A 22 -0.12 -10.15 -2.34
N LYS A 23 -0.31 -11.47 -2.37
CA LYS A 23 -1.10 -12.12 -3.42
C LYS A 23 -2.57 -11.70 -3.37
N ALA A 24 -3.17 -11.68 -2.19
CA ALA A 24 -4.56 -11.27 -2.01
C ALA A 24 -4.79 -9.81 -2.44
N LEU A 25 -3.88 -8.88 -2.09
CA LEU A 25 -3.96 -7.48 -2.53
C LEU A 25 -3.74 -7.34 -4.03
N GLY A 26 -2.83 -8.12 -4.60
CA GLY A 26 -2.63 -8.18 -6.05
C GLY A 26 -3.91 -8.59 -6.78
N GLU A 27 -4.61 -9.61 -6.29
CA GLU A 27 -5.89 -10.05 -6.84
C GLU A 27 -6.94 -8.93 -6.81
N VAL A 28 -7.08 -8.22 -5.67
CA VAL A 28 -7.99 -7.07 -5.55
C VAL A 28 -7.61 -5.93 -6.51
N ALA A 29 -6.31 -5.70 -6.71
CA ALA A 29 -5.81 -4.67 -7.61
C ALA A 29 -5.80 -5.09 -9.09
N GLY A 30 -6.12 -6.35 -9.42
CA GLY A 30 -5.99 -6.89 -10.78
C GLY A 30 -4.53 -7.01 -11.25
N ILE A 31 -3.60 -7.20 -10.32
CA ILE A 31 -2.16 -7.30 -10.56
C ILE A 31 -1.71 -8.69 -10.10
N ARG A 32 -1.04 -9.43 -10.96
CA ARG A 32 -0.45 -10.71 -10.55
C ARG A 32 0.78 -10.47 -9.71
N VAL A 33 0.85 -11.10 -8.54
CA VAL A 33 1.99 -11.01 -7.63
C VAL A 33 2.55 -12.40 -7.38
N GLU A 34 3.84 -12.56 -7.61
CA GLU A 34 4.59 -13.77 -7.32
C GLU A 34 5.76 -13.49 -6.38
N HIS A 35 6.16 -14.49 -5.64
CA HIS A 35 7.34 -14.42 -4.80
C HIS A 35 8.14 -15.72 -4.91
N GLU A 36 9.44 -15.61 -4.75
CA GLU A 36 10.31 -16.75 -4.62
C GLU A 36 10.30 -17.25 -3.17
N PRO A 37 10.38 -18.59 -2.95
CA PRO A 37 10.53 -19.14 -1.62
C PRO A 37 11.78 -18.59 -0.94
N VAL A 38 11.65 -18.11 0.31
CA VAL A 38 12.81 -17.62 1.06
C VAL A 38 13.61 -18.79 1.59
N ALA A 39 14.89 -18.87 1.22
CA ALA A 39 15.81 -19.84 1.75
C ALA A 39 16.22 -19.46 3.18
N LEU A 40 15.65 -20.16 4.17
CA LEU A 40 15.97 -19.96 5.59
C LEU A 40 16.82 -21.14 6.06
N GLY A 41 18.13 -21.03 5.92
CA GLY A 41 19.09 -22.00 6.44
C GLY A 41 19.30 -21.87 7.95
N ASN A 42 19.85 -22.93 8.57
CA ASN A 42 20.15 -22.92 10.00
C ASN A 42 21.59 -22.42 10.29
N ASP A 43 22.06 -21.46 9.51
CA ASP A 43 23.35 -20.81 9.66
C ASP A 43 23.25 -19.29 9.46
N ASP A 44 24.20 -18.56 10.03
CA ASP A 44 24.16 -17.10 10.05
C ASP A 44 24.35 -16.47 8.66
N VAL A 45 25.08 -17.11 7.77
CA VAL A 45 25.36 -16.60 6.42
C VAL A 45 24.09 -16.68 5.58
N THR A 46 23.44 -17.83 5.55
CA THR A 46 22.17 -18.01 4.82
C THR A 46 21.08 -17.10 5.36
N LEU A 47 20.98 -16.94 6.70
CA LEU A 47 19.99 -16.04 7.30
C LEU A 47 20.26 -14.57 6.98
N ALA A 48 21.54 -14.15 6.96
CA ALA A 48 21.89 -12.78 6.61
C ALA A 48 21.63 -12.44 5.14
N GLN A 49 21.66 -13.43 4.26
CA GLN A 49 21.39 -13.29 2.84
C GLN A 49 19.92 -13.54 2.47
N ALA A 50 19.10 -13.99 3.44
CA ALA A 50 17.70 -14.30 3.19
C ALA A 50 16.93 -13.04 2.81
N GLY A 51 16.21 -13.10 1.70
CA GLY A 51 15.40 -12.02 1.19
C GLY A 51 14.14 -12.52 0.49
N LEU A 52 13.08 -11.75 0.52
CA LEU A 52 11.86 -12.03 -0.21
C LEU A 52 11.91 -11.31 -1.56
N ALA A 53 12.13 -12.05 -2.64
CA ALA A 53 12.02 -11.52 -3.99
C ALA A 53 10.55 -11.54 -4.42
N VAL A 54 10.01 -10.36 -4.71
CA VAL A 54 8.61 -10.19 -5.17
C VAL A 54 8.63 -9.66 -6.59
N ARG A 55 7.76 -10.22 -7.44
CA ARG A 55 7.56 -9.80 -8.82
C ARG A 55 6.10 -9.46 -9.06
N PHE A 56 5.87 -8.46 -9.88
CA PHE A 56 4.56 -7.94 -10.24
C PHE A 56 4.36 -8.04 -11.74
N ASP A 57 3.16 -8.41 -12.17
CA ASP A 57 2.78 -8.37 -13.57
C ASP A 57 1.53 -7.53 -13.76
N PHE A 58 1.71 -6.42 -14.43
CA PHE A 58 0.66 -5.48 -14.80
C PHE A 58 0.16 -5.80 -16.20
N ASP A 59 -1.15 -6.02 -16.30
CA ASP A 59 -1.84 -6.20 -17.60
C ASP A 59 -1.33 -7.40 -18.43
N ALA A 60 -0.83 -8.44 -17.78
CA ALA A 60 -0.27 -9.65 -18.42
C ALA A 60 0.89 -9.39 -19.41
N LYS A 61 1.70 -8.35 -19.12
CA LYS A 61 2.87 -7.99 -19.94
C LYS A 61 4.18 -8.66 -19.53
N GLY A 62 4.12 -9.47 -18.47
CA GLY A 62 5.27 -10.16 -17.91
C GLY A 62 5.64 -9.65 -16.51
N PHE A 63 6.34 -10.49 -15.77
CA PHE A 63 6.74 -10.17 -14.40
C PHE A 63 7.93 -9.22 -14.37
N MET A 64 7.83 -8.20 -13.52
CA MET A 64 8.90 -7.25 -13.21
C MET A 64 9.19 -7.23 -11.72
N GLY A 65 10.45 -7.06 -11.36
CA GLY A 65 10.90 -6.89 -9.97
C GLY A 65 10.61 -5.50 -9.42
N MET A 66 10.97 -5.30 -8.15
CA MET A 66 10.78 -3.98 -7.51
C MET A 66 11.57 -2.86 -8.18
N ASN A 67 12.81 -3.16 -8.58
CA ASN A 67 13.76 -2.15 -9.06
C ASN A 67 13.90 -2.14 -10.59
N ASP A 68 13.02 -2.82 -11.31
CA ASP A 68 13.09 -2.83 -12.77
C ASP A 68 12.78 -1.43 -13.30
N GLY A 69 13.74 -0.88 -14.08
CA GLY A 69 13.68 0.49 -14.60
C GLY A 69 12.57 0.72 -15.64
N ASP A 70 11.99 -0.35 -16.17
CA ASP A 70 10.94 -0.29 -17.19
C ASP A 70 9.55 -0.01 -16.61
N ALA A 71 9.40 0.01 -15.28
CA ALA A 71 8.13 0.30 -14.63
C ALA A 71 7.77 1.80 -14.75
N SER A 72 6.54 2.10 -15.17
CA SER A 72 6.01 3.46 -15.15
C SER A 72 5.94 4.03 -13.71
N GLY A 73 5.89 5.37 -13.58
CA GLY A 73 5.74 6.00 -12.26
C GLY A 73 4.52 5.47 -11.49
N GLY A 74 3.39 5.29 -12.16
CA GLY A 74 2.18 4.71 -11.55
C GLY A 74 2.39 3.26 -11.10
N GLN A 75 3.08 2.43 -11.89
CA GLN A 75 3.40 1.05 -11.51
C GLN A 75 4.34 1.00 -10.30
N GLN A 76 5.30 1.91 -10.19
CA GLN A 76 6.18 2.00 -9.02
C GLN A 76 5.40 2.36 -7.75
N VAL A 77 4.48 3.32 -7.83
CA VAL A 77 3.59 3.69 -6.73
C VAL A 77 2.73 2.48 -6.33
N MET A 78 2.12 1.78 -7.29
CA MET A 78 1.30 0.60 -7.03
C MET A 78 2.08 -0.52 -6.34
N LYS A 79 3.29 -0.85 -6.82
CA LYS A 79 4.18 -1.83 -6.17
C LYS A 79 4.44 -1.45 -4.71
N SER A 80 4.83 -0.20 -4.47
CA SER A 80 5.15 0.30 -3.13
C SER A 80 3.94 0.24 -2.17
N LEU A 81 2.76 0.64 -2.64
CA LEU A 81 1.54 0.60 -1.85
C LEU A 81 1.10 -0.83 -1.52
N ILE A 82 1.16 -1.75 -2.48
CA ILE A 82 0.84 -3.17 -2.24
C ILE A 82 1.77 -3.75 -1.16
N LEU A 83 3.08 -3.48 -1.23
CA LEU A 83 4.04 -3.93 -0.23
C LEU A 83 3.73 -3.35 1.16
N LEU A 84 3.47 -2.04 1.23
CA LEU A 84 3.17 -1.36 2.49
C LEU A 84 1.88 -1.90 3.11
N VAL A 85 0.81 -1.96 2.33
CA VAL A 85 -0.51 -2.37 2.82
C VAL A 85 -0.53 -3.85 3.23
N ALA A 86 0.20 -4.73 2.52
CA ALA A 86 0.35 -6.14 2.88
C ALA A 86 0.97 -6.33 4.27
N LEU A 87 1.87 -5.43 4.70
CA LEU A 87 2.44 -5.44 6.06
C LEU A 87 1.41 -5.11 7.13
N MET A 88 0.42 -4.27 6.78
CA MET A 88 -0.62 -3.81 7.71
C MET A 88 -1.77 -4.82 7.85
N MET A 89 -1.87 -5.80 6.96
CA MET A 89 -2.90 -6.84 7.02
C MET A 89 -2.55 -7.88 8.09
N GLU A 90 -3.07 -7.70 9.28
CA GLU A 90 -2.97 -8.67 10.37
C GLU A 90 -4.37 -9.18 10.73
N GLU A 91 -4.57 -10.51 10.71
CA GLU A 91 -5.88 -11.13 10.98
C GLU A 91 -6.36 -10.89 12.42
N SER A 92 -5.42 -10.81 13.36
CA SER A 92 -5.72 -10.74 14.81
C SER A 92 -5.88 -9.33 15.35
N ARG A 93 -5.49 -8.31 14.58
CA ARG A 93 -5.54 -6.91 15.01
C ARG A 93 -6.05 -6.01 13.90
N PRO A 94 -6.93 -5.05 14.20
CA PRO A 94 -7.27 -4.00 13.24
C PRO A 94 -6.02 -3.30 12.76
N GLY A 95 -5.94 -2.99 11.48
CA GLY A 95 -4.75 -2.50 10.78
C GLY A 95 -4.24 -1.13 11.19
N GLY A 96 -4.47 -0.65 12.42
CA GLY A 96 -3.86 0.57 12.95
C GLY A 96 -4.14 1.85 12.16
N PHE A 97 -3.25 2.83 12.30
CA PHE A 97 -3.29 4.13 11.62
C PHE A 97 -2.12 4.25 10.64
N VAL A 98 -2.41 4.67 9.41
CA VAL A 98 -1.42 4.85 8.35
C VAL A 98 -1.54 6.24 7.74
N PHE A 99 -0.43 6.97 7.72
CA PHE A 99 -0.31 8.23 6.99
C PHE A 99 0.43 7.99 5.66
N ILE A 100 -0.18 8.43 4.55
CA ILE A 100 0.43 8.34 3.22
C ILE A 100 0.32 9.71 2.54
N ASP A 101 1.46 10.25 2.19
CA ASP A 101 1.55 11.54 1.50
C ASP A 101 1.45 11.31 -0.01
N GLU A 102 0.47 11.95 -0.64
CA GLU A 102 0.19 11.93 -2.07
C GLU A 102 0.18 10.52 -2.72
N PRO A 103 -0.55 9.52 -2.18
CA PRO A 103 -0.53 8.15 -2.69
C PRO A 103 -1.05 8.00 -4.13
N PHE A 104 -1.74 9.00 -4.63
CA PHE A 104 -2.33 9.02 -5.98
C PHE A 104 -1.50 9.81 -7.00
N ALA A 105 -0.33 10.32 -6.59
CA ALA A 105 0.57 11.01 -7.50
C ALA A 105 0.99 10.08 -8.65
N HIS A 106 0.93 10.58 -9.86
CA HIS A 106 1.27 9.84 -11.09
C HIS A 106 0.36 8.64 -11.44
N LEU A 107 -0.77 8.46 -10.75
CA LEU A 107 -1.75 7.44 -11.08
C LEU A 107 -2.81 7.99 -12.05
N ASP A 108 -3.19 7.16 -13.02
CA ASP A 108 -4.39 7.35 -13.81
C ASP A 108 -5.65 6.94 -13.01
N ILE A 109 -6.82 7.22 -13.57
CA ILE A 109 -8.11 6.96 -12.90
C ILE A 109 -8.27 5.48 -12.55
N VAL A 110 -7.87 4.56 -13.43
CA VAL A 110 -8.01 3.12 -13.21
C VAL A 110 -7.14 2.66 -12.03
N ASN A 111 -5.91 3.16 -11.95
CA ASN A 111 -5.02 2.85 -10.86
C ASN A 111 -5.45 3.50 -9.54
N ILE A 112 -6.04 4.69 -9.56
CA ILE A 112 -6.66 5.32 -8.38
C ILE A 112 -7.79 4.45 -7.83
N GLU A 113 -8.66 3.92 -8.68
CA GLU A 113 -9.76 3.03 -8.27
C GLU A 113 -9.22 1.73 -7.67
N ARG A 114 -8.18 1.14 -8.27
CA ARG A 114 -7.49 -0.05 -7.74
C ARG A 114 -6.90 0.22 -6.35
N VAL A 115 -6.18 1.33 -6.17
CA VAL A 115 -5.63 1.74 -4.85
C VAL A 115 -6.76 1.91 -3.84
N SER A 116 -7.82 2.59 -4.19
CA SER A 116 -8.98 2.79 -3.32
C SER A 116 -9.61 1.46 -2.92
N GLY A 117 -9.68 0.50 -3.83
CA GLY A 117 -10.20 -0.85 -3.58
C GLY A 117 -9.38 -1.60 -2.53
N PHE A 118 -8.06 -1.65 -2.65
CA PHE A 118 -7.26 -2.39 -1.68
C PHE A 118 -7.05 -1.63 -0.35
N LEU A 119 -7.08 -0.30 -0.31
CA LEU A 119 -7.11 0.44 0.96
C LEU A 119 -8.38 0.12 1.76
N LYS A 120 -9.53 0.00 1.09
CA LYS A 120 -10.80 -0.43 1.71
C LYS A 120 -10.77 -1.89 2.18
N ALA A 121 -10.02 -2.77 1.52
CA ALA A 121 -9.92 -4.17 1.89
C ALA A 121 -9.20 -4.39 3.22
N THR A 122 -8.48 -3.40 3.72
CA THR A 122 -7.82 -3.45 5.03
C THR A 122 -8.66 -2.74 6.09
N LYS A 123 -8.53 -3.19 7.34
CA LYS A 123 -9.22 -2.57 8.49
C LYS A 123 -8.42 -1.42 9.13
N ALA A 124 -7.48 -0.83 8.40
CA ALA A 124 -6.67 0.29 8.87
C ALA A 124 -7.41 1.62 8.73
N GLN A 125 -7.08 2.57 9.59
CA GLN A 125 -7.47 3.96 9.42
C GLN A 125 -6.39 4.67 8.60
N TYR A 126 -6.79 5.27 7.47
CA TYR A 126 -5.88 6.00 6.59
C TYR A 126 -6.05 7.50 6.71
N LEU A 127 -4.93 8.21 6.80
CA LEU A 127 -4.84 9.64 6.55
C LEU A 127 -4.03 9.84 5.26
N LEU A 128 -4.67 10.39 4.24
CA LEU A 128 -4.07 10.59 2.92
C LEU A 128 -4.02 12.07 2.61
N THR A 129 -2.93 12.54 2.03
CA THR A 129 -2.89 13.89 1.43
C THR A 129 -3.03 13.79 -0.08
N THR A 130 -3.59 14.82 -0.70
CA THR A 130 -3.68 14.93 -2.15
C THR A 130 -3.85 16.39 -2.58
N PRO A 131 -3.21 16.82 -3.68
CA PRO A 131 -3.46 18.15 -4.24
C PRO A 131 -4.90 18.29 -4.72
N VAL A 132 -5.49 19.50 -4.55
CA VAL A 132 -6.87 19.81 -4.98
C VAL A 132 -7.07 19.66 -6.50
N THR A 133 -6.00 19.65 -7.26
CA THR A 133 -6.00 19.52 -8.72
C THR A 133 -6.31 18.11 -9.24
N HIS A 134 -6.32 17.11 -8.36
CA HIS A 134 -6.66 15.75 -8.75
C HIS A 134 -8.18 15.55 -8.84
N ASN A 135 -8.57 14.59 -9.67
CA ASN A 135 -9.94 14.30 -10.04
C ASN A 135 -10.84 14.04 -8.81
N VAL A 136 -12.09 14.41 -8.90
CA VAL A 136 -13.11 14.31 -7.82
C VAL A 136 -13.23 12.86 -7.29
N ASN A 137 -13.00 11.86 -8.12
CA ASN A 137 -13.08 10.43 -7.76
C ASN A 137 -12.09 9.99 -6.68
N ILE A 138 -11.00 10.75 -6.46
CA ILE A 138 -10.04 10.48 -5.38
C ILE A 138 -10.70 10.63 -4.00
N TYR A 139 -11.68 11.50 -3.88
CA TYR A 139 -12.33 11.80 -2.60
C TYR A 139 -13.52 10.88 -2.30
N ASP A 140 -14.01 10.13 -3.29
CA ASP A 140 -15.19 9.27 -3.12
C ASP A 140 -15.02 8.15 -2.07
N PRO A 141 -13.85 7.52 -1.94
CA PRO A 141 -13.63 6.53 -0.89
C PRO A 141 -13.47 7.11 0.51
N ALA A 142 -13.21 8.42 0.66
CA ALA A 142 -12.92 9.03 1.96
C ALA A 142 -14.21 9.34 2.74
N THR A 143 -14.26 8.89 4.00
CA THR A 143 -15.36 9.20 4.93
C THR A 143 -15.32 10.65 5.38
N LEU A 144 -14.12 11.22 5.50
CA LEU A 144 -13.87 12.60 5.88
C LEU A 144 -12.86 13.22 4.93
N THR A 145 -13.19 14.38 4.37
CA THR A 145 -12.26 15.17 3.56
C THR A 145 -12.10 16.56 4.16
N LEU A 146 -10.85 16.93 4.44
CA LEU A 146 -10.49 18.27 4.90
C LEU A 146 -9.82 19.02 3.75
N VAL A 147 -10.46 20.09 3.25
CA VAL A 147 -9.87 20.95 2.23
C VAL A 147 -9.22 22.14 2.90
N THR A 148 -7.90 22.23 2.78
CA THR A 148 -7.10 23.34 3.32
C THR A 148 -6.73 24.32 2.22
N PHE A 149 -6.50 25.58 2.59
CA PHE A 149 -6.17 26.65 1.67
C PHE A 149 -4.88 27.35 2.11
N LYS A 150 -4.09 27.77 1.14
CA LYS A 150 -2.93 28.63 1.41
C LYS A 150 -3.40 30.05 1.71
N LYS A 151 -2.72 30.70 2.67
CA LYS A 151 -2.86 32.15 2.91
C LYS A 151 -2.45 32.92 1.64
N ARG A 152 -3.26 33.86 1.22
CA ARG A 152 -2.93 34.74 0.11
C ARG A 152 -2.01 35.88 0.55
N PRO A 153 -1.19 36.45 -0.34
CA PRO A 153 -0.44 37.65 -0.05
C PRO A 153 -1.35 38.78 0.41
N GLY A 154 -1.00 39.44 1.51
CA GLY A 154 -1.80 40.55 2.08
C GLY A 154 -2.92 40.14 3.04
N GLU A 155 -3.31 38.90 3.14
CA GLU A 155 -4.27 38.42 4.14
C GLU A 155 -3.59 38.15 5.48
N ALA A 156 -4.27 38.40 6.61
CA ALA A 156 -3.75 38.11 7.94
C ALA A 156 -3.71 36.58 8.21
N TRP A 157 -4.75 35.88 7.74
CA TRP A 157 -4.95 34.44 7.99
C TRP A 157 -5.27 33.70 6.69
N ALA A 158 -5.01 32.38 6.67
CA ALA A 158 -5.52 31.51 5.62
C ALA A 158 -7.05 31.39 5.73
N PRO A 159 -7.76 31.13 4.60
CA PRO A 159 -9.17 30.77 4.64
C PRO A 159 -9.43 29.57 5.55
N GLY A 160 -10.63 29.48 6.13
CA GLY A 160 -11.02 28.35 6.97
C GLY A 160 -10.98 27.02 6.23
N VAL A 161 -10.77 25.94 6.98
CA VAL A 161 -10.79 24.58 6.45
C VAL A 161 -12.23 24.21 6.07
N LYS A 162 -12.45 23.72 4.85
CA LYS A 162 -13.72 23.14 4.43
C LYS A 162 -13.75 21.67 4.81
N VAL A 163 -14.79 21.28 5.55
CA VAL A 163 -15.00 19.91 5.99
C VAL A 163 -16.11 19.27 5.15
N LEU A 164 -15.83 18.11 4.56
CA LEU A 164 -16.79 17.30 3.83
C LEU A 164 -16.86 15.94 4.52
N VAL A 165 -18.04 15.60 5.04
CA VAL A 165 -18.34 14.30 5.63
C VAL A 165 -19.23 13.53 4.67
N ARG A 166 -18.91 12.28 4.42
CA ARG A 166 -19.75 11.39 3.60
C ARG A 166 -20.33 10.30 4.48
N ASP A 167 -21.64 10.12 4.38
CA ASP A 167 -22.30 8.98 5.03
C ASP A 167 -21.91 7.70 4.29
N THR A 168 -21.25 6.80 5.02
CA THR A 168 -20.87 5.46 4.52
C THR A 168 -22.04 4.47 4.51
N ALA A 169 -23.24 4.91 4.82
CA ALA A 169 -24.44 4.05 4.89
C ALA A 169 -25.00 3.61 3.53
N THR A 170 -24.37 3.99 2.42
CA THR A 170 -24.89 3.74 1.06
C THR A 170 -23.87 3.07 0.12
N LEU A 171 -22.93 2.29 0.64
CA LEU A 171 -22.02 1.49 -0.18
C LEU A 171 -22.16 -0.01 0.14
#